data_807e17b5d58d243bcdedb7debe69e388
#
_entry.id   807e17b5d58d243bcdedb7debe69e388
#
_cell.length_a   1.000
_cell.length_b   1.000
_cell.length_c   1.000
_cell.angle_alpha   90.00
_cell.angle_beta   90.00
_cell.angle_gamma   90.00
#
_symmetry.space_group_name_H-M   'P 1'
#
loop_
_entity.id
_entity.type
_entity.pdbx_description
1 polymer ?
#
loop_
_entity_poly.entity_id
_entity_poly.type
_entity_poly.pdbx_seq_one_letter_code
_entity_poly.pdbx_strand_id
1 'polypeptide(L)'
;MKYNDKMTRLADDIRKRNRIKNKRIEDGFTMSIYDWMLKLDLTQSEMLIYALIYQFSRPGSDTTFFGSLTFIQNSLNKDRKTIISALNTLEKRGLIRKAETLRMTNGVERARYAVVLPKMPVSRSHIVVNGWMFRWVNTTSELLVYAVIYSYSQPIPGCATRLTCKASYLAKETGLSERTLSRVLEALKYNNKIFIHKAPTPRKREYTALYPREAVELYNERNKDKDGFRPVNIAF
;
A
#
# COMPACT_ATOMS: atom_id res chain seq x y z
N MET A 1 20.10 -29.11 4.13
CA MET A 1 18.96 -28.19 3.96
C MET A 1 19.53 -26.81 3.59
N LYS A 2 19.15 -26.25 2.42
CA LYS A 2 19.72 -24.96 1.98
C LYS A 2 19.24 -23.84 2.89
N TYR A 3 20.10 -22.86 3.18
CA TYR A 3 19.81 -21.70 4.05
C TYR A 3 18.44 -21.02 3.73
N ASN A 4 18.10 -20.90 2.44
CA ASN A 4 16.81 -20.34 1.99
C ASN A 4 15.59 -21.15 2.48
N ASP A 5 15.67 -22.47 2.54
CA ASP A 5 14.54 -23.31 2.99
C ASP A 5 14.29 -23.15 4.49
N LYS A 6 15.39 -22.98 5.28
CA LYS A 6 15.30 -22.71 6.72
C LYS A 6 14.62 -21.36 6.97
N MET A 7 15.02 -20.32 6.23
CA MET A 7 14.46 -18.98 6.36
C MET A 7 13.00 -18.90 5.91
N THR A 8 12.63 -19.65 4.88
CA THR A 8 11.24 -19.76 4.41
C THR A 8 10.35 -20.34 5.50
N ARG A 9 10.76 -21.48 6.11
CA ARG A 9 9.99 -22.11 7.20
C ARG A 9 9.87 -21.18 8.40
N LEU A 10 10.96 -20.50 8.78
CA LEU A 10 10.94 -19.54 9.87
C LEU A 10 9.94 -18.40 9.62
N ALA A 11 9.93 -17.82 8.43
CA ALA A 11 8.97 -16.76 8.07
C ALA A 11 7.51 -17.26 8.14
N ASP A 12 7.23 -18.47 7.66
CA ASP A 12 5.91 -19.09 7.73
C ASP A 12 5.47 -19.34 9.19
N ASP A 13 6.39 -19.79 10.05
CA ASP A 13 6.11 -20.03 11.48
C ASP A 13 5.86 -18.73 12.26
N ILE A 14 6.67 -17.70 12.00
CA ILE A 14 6.47 -16.36 12.57
C ILE A 14 5.08 -15.83 12.18
N ARG A 15 4.71 -15.98 10.93
CA ARG A 15 3.42 -15.52 10.41
C ARG A 15 2.24 -16.24 11.06
N LYS A 16 2.31 -17.56 11.24
CA LYS A 16 1.27 -18.34 11.93
C LYS A 16 1.08 -17.84 13.37
N ARG A 17 2.16 -17.60 14.11
CA ARG A 17 2.13 -17.11 15.51
C ARG A 17 1.51 -15.71 15.62
N ASN A 18 1.73 -14.85 14.63
CA ASN A 18 1.30 -13.45 14.67
C ASN A 18 -0.08 -13.18 14.05
N ARG A 19 -0.75 -14.20 13.52
CA ARG A 19 -2.02 -14.06 12.79
C ARG A 19 -3.08 -13.24 13.54
N ILE A 20 -3.29 -13.51 14.85
CA ILE A 20 -4.29 -12.79 15.67
C ILE A 20 -3.82 -11.36 15.97
N LYS A 21 -2.53 -11.17 16.22
CA LYS A 21 -1.94 -9.86 16.52
C LYS A 21 -1.95 -8.94 15.30
N ASN A 22 -1.74 -9.50 14.12
CA ASN A 22 -1.72 -8.76 12.86
C ASN A 22 -3.12 -8.19 12.52
N LYS A 23 -4.20 -8.91 12.84
CA LYS A 23 -5.57 -8.42 12.62
C LYS A 23 -5.84 -7.08 13.29
N ARG A 24 -5.22 -6.79 14.44
CA ARG A 24 -5.36 -5.49 15.14
C ARG A 24 -4.67 -4.32 14.43
N ILE A 25 -3.68 -4.59 13.58
CA ILE A 25 -2.99 -3.56 12.78
C ILE A 25 -3.86 -3.16 11.58
N GLU A 26 -4.74 -4.05 11.13
CA GLU A 26 -5.64 -3.82 9.99
C GLU A 26 -6.84 -2.92 10.33
N ASP A 27 -7.07 -2.63 11.61
CA ASP A 27 -8.14 -1.74 12.08
C ASP A 27 -7.80 -0.28 11.73
N GLY A 28 -7.98 0.05 10.46
CA GLY A 28 -7.75 1.38 9.89
C GLY A 28 -8.57 1.56 8.62
N PHE A 29 -8.42 2.73 7.99
CA PHE A 29 -9.07 2.92 6.71
C PHE A 29 -8.38 2.09 5.61
N THR A 30 -9.19 1.63 4.66
CA THR A 30 -8.72 1.01 3.42
C THR A 30 -9.13 1.87 2.25
N MET A 31 -8.31 1.91 1.20
CA MET A 31 -8.69 2.50 -0.06
C MET A 31 -8.32 1.59 -1.23
N SER A 32 -9.06 1.70 -2.32
CA SER A 32 -8.83 0.94 -3.54
C SER A 32 -8.24 1.83 -4.62
N ILE A 33 -7.12 1.40 -5.20
CA ILE A 33 -6.55 2.00 -6.40
C ILE A 33 -6.94 1.09 -7.57
N TYR A 34 -7.83 1.56 -8.40
CA TYR A 34 -8.34 0.79 -9.53
C TYR A 34 -7.37 0.83 -10.72
N ASP A 35 -7.37 -0.22 -11.55
CA ASP A 35 -6.50 -0.37 -12.73
C ASP A 35 -6.61 0.81 -13.72
N TRP A 36 -7.81 1.40 -13.85
CA TRP A 36 -8.02 2.58 -14.67
C TRP A 36 -7.38 3.86 -14.09
N MET A 37 -7.24 3.97 -12.76
CA MET A 37 -6.55 5.11 -12.13
C MET A 37 -5.06 5.15 -12.49
N LEU A 38 -4.43 3.98 -12.63
CA LEU A 38 -3.04 3.86 -13.06
C LEU A 38 -2.80 4.38 -14.51
N LYS A 39 -3.87 4.51 -15.30
CA LYS A 39 -3.83 4.98 -16.68
C LYS A 39 -4.12 6.48 -16.84
N LEU A 40 -4.39 7.17 -15.74
CA LEU A 40 -4.73 8.61 -15.77
C LEU A 40 -3.53 9.54 -15.93
N ASP A 41 -2.32 9.00 -16.12
CA ASP A 41 -1.08 9.80 -16.21
C ASP A 41 -0.96 10.81 -15.04
N LEU A 42 -1.20 10.30 -13.83
CA LEU A 42 -1.06 11.03 -12.58
C LEU A 42 0.28 10.72 -11.94
N THR A 43 0.85 11.70 -11.27
CA THR A 43 1.94 11.41 -10.35
C THR A 43 1.43 10.48 -9.24
N GLN A 44 2.33 9.75 -8.61
CA GLN A 44 1.96 8.82 -7.54
C GLN A 44 1.22 9.50 -6.38
N SER A 45 1.58 10.74 -6.05
CA SER A 45 0.91 11.50 -4.99
C SER A 45 -0.49 11.94 -5.41
N GLU A 46 -0.66 12.41 -6.64
CA GLU A 46 -1.96 12.75 -7.21
C GLU A 46 -2.89 11.53 -7.25
N MET A 47 -2.37 10.39 -7.70
CA MET A 47 -3.13 9.14 -7.75
C MET A 47 -3.63 8.70 -6.37
N LEU A 48 -2.77 8.76 -5.33
CA LEU A 48 -3.17 8.39 -3.97
C LEU A 48 -4.23 9.34 -3.41
N ILE A 49 -4.09 10.65 -3.64
CA ILE A 49 -5.06 11.65 -3.19
C ILE A 49 -6.38 11.46 -3.94
N TYR A 50 -6.32 11.21 -5.25
CA TYR A 50 -7.49 10.91 -6.06
C TYR A 50 -8.22 9.64 -5.57
N ALA A 51 -7.49 8.56 -5.33
CA ALA A 51 -8.05 7.31 -4.80
C ALA A 51 -8.69 7.50 -3.42
N LEU A 52 -8.08 8.31 -2.54
CA LEU A 52 -8.65 8.65 -1.24
C LEU A 52 -9.97 9.41 -1.38
N ILE A 53 -10.00 10.45 -2.22
CA ILE A 53 -11.22 11.23 -2.48
C ILE A 53 -12.29 10.33 -3.10
N TYR A 54 -11.91 9.48 -4.07
CA TYR A 54 -12.82 8.54 -4.72
C TYR A 54 -13.47 7.58 -3.72
N GLN A 55 -12.70 7.04 -2.78
CA GLN A 55 -13.20 6.11 -1.76
C GLN A 55 -14.33 6.73 -0.90
N PHE A 56 -14.23 8.01 -0.60
CA PHE A 56 -15.19 8.72 0.25
C PHE A 56 -16.28 9.49 -0.51
N SER A 57 -16.12 9.66 -1.83
CA SER A 57 -17.07 10.39 -2.68
C SER A 57 -17.68 9.51 -3.75
N ARG A 58 -18.01 8.27 -3.43
CA ARG A 58 -18.47 7.24 -4.37
C ARG A 58 -19.39 7.81 -5.46
N PRO A 59 -19.07 7.60 -6.76
CA PRO A 59 -19.90 8.07 -7.86
C PRO A 59 -21.31 7.48 -7.80
N GLY A 60 -22.30 8.31 -8.08
CA GLY A 60 -23.72 7.90 -8.04
C GLY A 60 -24.41 8.06 -6.68
N SER A 61 -23.68 8.53 -5.66
CA SER A 61 -24.26 9.03 -4.41
C SER A 61 -23.96 10.52 -4.30
N ASP A 62 -24.81 11.29 -3.63
CA ASP A 62 -24.55 12.71 -3.32
C ASP A 62 -23.42 12.91 -2.32
N THR A 63 -22.63 11.86 -2.07
CA THR A 63 -21.53 11.88 -1.13
C THR A 63 -20.32 12.57 -1.73
N THR A 64 -19.95 13.68 -1.12
CA THR A 64 -18.69 14.40 -1.39
C THR A 64 -17.67 14.02 -0.33
N PHE A 65 -16.40 14.01 -0.72
CA PHE A 65 -15.31 13.88 0.25
C PHE A 65 -15.27 15.12 1.16
N PHE A 66 -15.43 14.89 2.45
CA PHE A 66 -15.44 15.91 3.48
C PHE A 66 -14.27 15.71 4.45
N GLY A 67 -13.06 15.73 3.93
CA GLY A 67 -11.84 15.62 4.72
C GLY A 67 -11.07 16.92 4.81
N SER A 68 -10.53 17.23 5.99
CA SER A 68 -9.58 18.34 6.13
C SER A 68 -8.26 17.99 5.44
N LEU A 69 -7.47 19.01 5.09
CA LEU A 69 -6.08 18.80 4.64
C LEU A 69 -5.27 17.98 5.66
N THR A 70 -5.51 18.21 6.96
CA THR A 70 -4.88 17.43 8.04
C THR A 70 -5.29 15.96 7.99
N PHE A 71 -6.55 15.66 7.67
CA PHE A 71 -6.98 14.28 7.47
C PHE A 71 -6.21 13.61 6.33
N ILE A 72 -6.09 14.29 5.17
CA ILE A 72 -5.33 13.76 4.02
C ILE A 72 -3.84 13.57 4.39
N GLN A 73 -3.24 14.54 5.10
CA GLN A 73 -1.85 14.45 5.57
C GLN A 73 -1.62 13.21 6.43
N ASN A 74 -2.47 13.03 7.44
CA ASN A 74 -2.35 11.92 8.37
C ASN A 74 -2.65 10.56 7.71
N SER A 75 -3.62 10.53 6.78
CA SER A 75 -4.01 9.32 6.08
C SER A 75 -2.94 8.84 5.09
N LEU A 76 -2.33 9.75 4.35
CA LEU A 76 -1.39 9.43 3.26
C LEU A 76 0.08 9.66 3.62
N ASN A 77 0.36 10.14 4.83
CA ASN A 77 1.70 10.53 5.28
C ASN A 77 2.41 11.44 4.26
N LYS A 78 1.71 12.52 3.83
CA LYS A 78 2.20 13.50 2.86
C LYS A 78 2.22 14.88 3.46
N ASP A 79 3.17 15.70 3.04
CA ASP A 79 3.23 17.10 3.46
C ASP A 79 2.10 17.94 2.84
N ARG A 80 1.77 19.04 3.52
CA ARG A 80 0.67 19.93 3.12
C ARG A 80 0.85 20.53 1.73
N LYS A 81 2.07 20.89 1.34
CA LYS A 81 2.37 21.51 0.05
C LYS A 81 2.09 20.52 -1.09
N THR A 82 2.56 19.29 -0.95
CA THR A 82 2.30 18.20 -1.90
C THR A 82 0.79 17.96 -2.08
N ILE A 83 0.02 17.96 -0.97
CA ILE A 83 -1.43 17.74 -1.05
C ILE A 83 -2.13 18.88 -1.77
N ILE A 84 -1.81 20.13 -1.45
CA ILE A 84 -2.43 21.30 -2.10
C ILE A 84 -2.09 21.31 -3.59
N SER A 85 -0.83 21.07 -3.96
CA SER A 85 -0.40 20.98 -5.35
C SER A 85 -1.18 19.90 -6.11
N ALA A 86 -1.31 18.71 -5.52
CA ALA A 86 -2.04 17.60 -6.14
C ALA A 86 -3.55 17.91 -6.30
N LEU A 87 -4.19 18.47 -5.28
CA LEU A 87 -5.61 18.89 -5.37
C LEU A 87 -5.83 19.90 -6.50
N ASN A 88 -4.97 20.90 -6.62
CA ASN A 88 -5.04 21.90 -7.69
C ASN A 88 -4.86 21.26 -9.08
N THR A 89 -3.93 20.32 -9.21
CA THR A 89 -3.71 19.59 -10.47
C THR A 89 -4.92 18.71 -10.82
N LEU A 90 -5.46 17.97 -9.86
CA LEU A 90 -6.64 17.14 -10.07
C LEU A 90 -7.87 17.96 -10.46
N GLU A 91 -8.07 19.12 -9.84
CA GLU A 91 -9.15 20.05 -10.16
C GLU A 91 -8.96 20.65 -11.56
N LYS A 92 -7.75 21.14 -11.87
CA LYS A 92 -7.42 21.69 -13.22
C LYS A 92 -7.63 20.65 -14.32
N ARG A 93 -7.37 19.37 -14.04
CA ARG A 93 -7.61 18.26 -14.99
C ARG A 93 -9.07 17.80 -15.03
N GLY A 94 -9.94 18.39 -14.24
CA GLY A 94 -11.35 18.04 -14.18
C GLY A 94 -11.65 16.66 -13.58
N LEU A 95 -10.70 16.09 -12.84
CA LEU A 95 -10.87 14.79 -12.19
C LEU A 95 -11.61 14.89 -10.85
N ILE A 96 -11.47 16.02 -10.19
CA ILE A 96 -12.26 16.41 -9.02
C ILE A 96 -12.82 17.81 -9.24
N ARG A 97 -13.87 18.14 -8.52
CA ARG A 97 -14.37 19.52 -8.42
C ARG A 97 -14.52 19.90 -6.96
N LYS A 98 -14.25 21.13 -6.64
CA LYS A 98 -14.60 21.73 -5.37
C LYS A 98 -16.12 21.94 -5.37
N ALA A 99 -16.86 21.12 -4.63
CA ALA A 99 -18.31 21.12 -4.64
C ALA A 99 -18.84 22.27 -3.80
N GLU A 100 -18.29 22.47 -2.61
CA GLU A 100 -18.76 23.48 -1.66
C GLU A 100 -17.65 23.75 -0.61
N THR A 101 -17.68 24.95 -0.03
CA THR A 101 -16.88 25.26 1.15
C THR A 101 -17.83 25.43 2.33
N LEU A 102 -17.70 24.56 3.32
CA LEU A 102 -18.50 24.67 4.55
C LEU A 102 -17.73 25.44 5.61
N ARG A 103 -18.37 26.42 6.20
CA ARG A 103 -17.88 27.09 7.39
C ARG A 103 -18.32 26.28 8.62
N MET A 104 -17.35 25.73 9.33
CA MET A 104 -17.61 24.99 10.55
C MET A 104 -17.99 25.93 11.70
N THR A 105 -18.62 25.41 12.74
CA THR A 105 -18.99 26.17 13.95
C THR A 105 -17.82 26.89 14.63
N ASN A 106 -16.62 26.39 14.46
CA ASN A 106 -15.38 27.00 14.94
C ASN A 106 -14.77 28.04 13.97
N GLY A 107 -15.51 28.45 12.93
CA GLY A 107 -15.04 29.39 11.91
C GLY A 107 -14.09 28.85 10.86
N VAL A 108 -13.67 27.58 10.97
CA VAL A 108 -12.77 26.96 9.99
C VAL A 108 -13.54 26.58 8.74
N GLU A 109 -13.03 27.01 7.59
CA GLU A 109 -13.58 26.62 6.29
C GLU A 109 -12.98 25.28 5.84
N ARG A 110 -13.85 24.37 5.40
CA ARG A 110 -13.46 23.10 4.80
C ARG A 110 -14.02 22.95 3.41
N ALA A 111 -13.14 22.72 2.45
CA ALA A 111 -13.54 22.41 1.09
C ALA A 111 -14.06 20.97 1.01
N ARG A 112 -15.17 20.80 0.29
CA ARG A 112 -15.67 19.51 -0.16
C ARG A 112 -15.19 19.24 -1.56
N TYR A 113 -14.78 18.02 -1.82
CA TYR A 113 -14.38 17.59 -3.16
C TYR A 113 -15.28 16.45 -3.63
N ALA A 114 -15.72 16.54 -4.85
CA ALA A 114 -16.44 15.48 -5.56
C ALA A 114 -15.58 14.96 -6.70
N VAL A 115 -15.59 13.66 -6.90
CA VAL A 115 -14.97 13.06 -8.09
C VAL A 115 -15.84 13.32 -9.30
N VAL A 116 -15.23 13.78 -10.38
CA VAL A 116 -15.90 14.00 -11.67
C VAL A 116 -15.57 12.82 -12.58
N LEU A 117 -16.56 11.96 -12.83
CA LEU A 117 -16.42 10.86 -13.77
C LEU A 117 -17.56 10.93 -14.76
N PRO A 118 -17.29 11.04 -16.08
CA PRO A 118 -18.34 11.06 -17.11
C PRO A 118 -19.06 9.69 -17.21
N LYS A 119 -18.36 8.60 -16.91
CA LYS A 119 -18.86 7.22 -16.78
C LYS A 119 -18.00 6.48 -15.78
N MET A 120 -18.61 5.63 -14.95
CA MET A 120 -17.87 4.69 -14.12
C MET A 120 -17.10 3.73 -15.02
N PRO A 121 -15.75 3.78 -15.00
CA PRO A 121 -14.97 2.78 -15.73
C PRO A 121 -15.21 1.40 -15.12
N VAL A 122 -15.39 0.40 -15.97
CA VAL A 122 -15.44 -1.00 -15.51
C VAL A 122 -14.05 -1.37 -15.05
N SER A 123 -13.88 -1.56 -13.75
CA SER A 123 -12.63 -2.04 -13.20
C SER A 123 -12.63 -3.56 -13.12
N ARG A 124 -11.55 -4.18 -13.59
CA ARG A 124 -11.34 -5.62 -13.52
C ARG A 124 -10.46 -6.00 -12.33
N SER A 125 -9.66 -5.07 -11.85
CA SER A 125 -8.75 -5.28 -10.73
C SER A 125 -8.54 -3.99 -9.94
N HIS A 126 -8.16 -4.13 -8.69
CA HIS A 126 -7.78 -3.00 -7.84
C HIS A 126 -6.72 -3.43 -6.82
N ILE A 127 -5.90 -2.48 -6.44
CA ILE A 127 -4.92 -2.64 -5.37
C ILE A 127 -5.56 -2.13 -4.08
N VAL A 128 -5.66 -2.98 -3.08
CA VAL A 128 -6.14 -2.59 -1.75
C VAL A 128 -4.98 -2.08 -0.92
N VAL A 129 -5.07 -0.83 -0.49
CA VAL A 129 -4.09 -0.17 0.37
C VAL A 129 -4.72 0.07 1.74
N ASN A 130 -4.08 -0.45 2.78
CA ASN A 130 -4.48 -0.20 4.17
C ASN A 130 -3.73 1.01 4.73
N GLY A 131 -4.38 1.81 5.56
CA GLY A 131 -3.82 3.04 6.11
C GLY A 131 -2.48 2.87 6.84
N TRP A 132 -2.29 1.76 7.54
CA TRP A 132 -1.03 1.46 8.23
C TRP A 132 0.17 1.29 7.29
N MET A 133 -0.06 0.89 6.02
CA MET A 133 1.00 0.68 5.04
C MET A 133 1.76 1.98 4.73
N PHE A 134 1.09 3.14 4.81
CA PHE A 134 1.73 4.45 4.58
C PHE A 134 2.82 4.79 5.60
N ARG A 135 2.76 4.18 6.78
CA ARG A 135 3.79 4.35 7.82
C ARG A 135 4.82 3.23 7.77
N TRP A 136 4.48 2.13 7.11
CA TRP A 136 5.33 0.95 7.01
C TRP A 136 6.36 1.05 5.89
N VAL A 137 5.99 1.61 4.75
CA VAL A 137 6.86 1.74 3.57
C VAL A 137 7.35 3.18 3.39
N ASN A 138 8.48 3.34 2.70
CA ASN A 138 9.14 4.66 2.62
C ASN A 138 8.67 5.47 1.42
N THR A 139 8.31 4.82 0.32
CA THR A 139 7.95 5.48 -0.93
C THR A 139 6.60 4.99 -1.47
N THR A 140 5.96 5.78 -2.32
CA THR A 140 4.71 5.38 -2.96
C THR A 140 4.90 4.18 -3.90
N SER A 141 6.03 4.08 -4.57
CA SER A 141 6.35 2.90 -5.39
C SER A 141 6.46 1.64 -4.53
N GLU A 142 7.11 1.73 -3.36
CA GLU A 142 7.14 0.63 -2.39
C GLU A 142 5.72 0.28 -1.91
N LEU A 143 4.88 1.29 -1.66
CA LEU A 143 3.50 1.09 -1.22
C LEU A 143 2.71 0.27 -2.24
N LEU A 144 2.76 0.64 -3.52
CA LEU A 144 2.03 -0.06 -4.58
C LEU A 144 2.48 -1.53 -4.69
N VAL A 145 3.79 -1.76 -4.76
CA VAL A 145 4.35 -3.11 -4.88
C VAL A 145 4.02 -3.95 -3.64
N TYR A 146 4.21 -3.36 -2.46
CA TYR A 146 3.90 -4.03 -1.20
C TYR A 146 2.42 -4.39 -1.09
N ALA A 147 1.52 -3.46 -1.43
CA ALA A 147 0.07 -3.67 -1.36
C ALA A 147 -0.41 -4.76 -2.33
N VAL A 148 0.15 -4.84 -3.55
CA VAL A 148 -0.14 -5.94 -4.48
C VAL A 148 0.32 -7.27 -3.88
N ILE A 149 1.56 -7.37 -3.41
CA ILE A 149 2.08 -8.59 -2.80
C ILE A 149 1.24 -8.97 -1.56
N TYR A 150 0.90 -7.98 -0.73
CA TYR A 150 0.09 -8.15 0.47
C TYR A 150 -1.28 -8.74 0.15
N SER A 151 -1.98 -8.21 -0.85
CA SER A 151 -3.32 -8.67 -1.24
C SER A 151 -3.37 -10.15 -1.61
N TYR A 152 -2.31 -10.64 -2.24
CA TYR A 152 -2.20 -12.06 -2.64
C TYR A 152 -1.52 -12.96 -1.59
N SER A 153 -0.89 -12.38 -0.59
CA SER A 153 -0.18 -13.15 0.44
C SER A 153 -0.93 -13.22 1.77
N GLN A 154 -2.22 -12.87 1.78
CA GLN A 154 -3.06 -13.04 2.98
C GLN A 154 -3.28 -14.52 3.29
N PRO A 155 -3.22 -14.91 4.57
CA PRO A 155 -3.51 -16.26 5.00
C PRO A 155 -5.02 -16.53 4.93
N ILE A 156 -5.50 -16.92 3.77
CA ILE A 156 -6.86 -17.43 3.60
C ILE A 156 -6.80 -18.95 3.80
N PRO A 157 -7.68 -19.55 4.64
CA PRO A 157 -7.73 -21.00 4.81
C PRO A 157 -7.86 -21.70 3.46
N GLY A 158 -6.97 -22.65 3.16
CA GLY A 158 -6.98 -23.42 1.90
C GLY A 158 -6.35 -22.72 0.69
N CYS A 159 -5.89 -21.46 0.80
CA CYS A 159 -5.24 -20.74 -0.29
C CYS A 159 -3.73 -20.60 -0.07
N ALA A 160 -2.99 -20.47 -1.18
CA ALA A 160 -1.58 -20.13 -1.13
C ALA A 160 -1.36 -18.76 -0.48
N THR A 161 -0.46 -18.70 0.49
CA THR A 161 -0.10 -17.47 1.21
C THR A 161 1.01 -16.69 0.53
N ARG A 162 1.21 -16.91 -0.77
CA ARG A 162 2.31 -16.35 -1.54
C ARG A 162 1.85 -15.94 -2.93
N LEU A 163 2.28 -14.78 -3.36
CA LEU A 163 2.10 -14.36 -4.75
C LEU A 163 3.18 -15.01 -5.63
N THR A 164 2.78 -15.91 -6.51
CA THR A 164 3.69 -16.52 -7.50
C THR A 164 3.50 -15.87 -8.86
N CYS A 165 4.44 -15.04 -9.29
CA CYS A 165 4.34 -14.34 -10.56
C CYS A 165 5.71 -14.02 -11.20
N LYS A 166 5.68 -13.55 -12.46
CA LYS A 166 6.80 -12.90 -13.12
C LYS A 166 6.92 -11.44 -12.66
N ALA A 167 8.11 -10.87 -12.73
CA ALA A 167 8.32 -9.43 -12.44
C ALA A 167 7.46 -8.53 -13.36
N SER A 168 7.31 -8.90 -14.64
CA SER A 168 6.47 -8.17 -15.60
C SER A 168 5.01 -8.06 -15.18
N TYR A 169 4.48 -9.05 -14.45
CA TYR A 169 3.13 -8.98 -13.90
C TYR A 169 3.03 -7.89 -12.84
N LEU A 170 3.95 -7.86 -11.86
CA LEU A 170 3.99 -6.81 -10.84
C LEU A 170 4.18 -5.42 -11.44
N ALA A 171 5.04 -5.30 -12.46
CA ALA A 171 5.24 -4.05 -13.18
C ALA A 171 3.93 -3.54 -13.79
N LYS A 172 3.18 -4.42 -14.45
CA LYS A 172 1.88 -4.10 -15.05
C LYS A 172 0.84 -3.70 -13.99
N GLU A 173 0.72 -4.47 -12.91
CA GLU A 173 -0.26 -4.22 -11.86
C GLU A 173 0.00 -2.92 -11.08
N THR A 174 1.26 -2.49 -11.01
CA THR A 174 1.66 -1.28 -10.27
C THR A 174 1.87 -0.06 -11.16
N GLY A 175 1.85 -0.23 -12.49
CA GLY A 175 2.17 0.83 -13.45
C GLY A 175 3.65 1.26 -13.42
N LEU A 176 4.55 0.45 -12.85
CA LEU A 176 5.97 0.77 -12.74
C LEU A 176 6.77 0.17 -13.91
N SER A 177 7.86 0.84 -14.30
CA SER A 177 8.83 0.22 -15.20
C SER A 177 9.54 -0.96 -14.51
N GLU A 178 9.99 -1.96 -15.27
CA GLU A 178 10.71 -3.11 -14.70
C GLU A 178 11.98 -2.69 -13.96
N ARG A 179 12.66 -1.64 -14.41
CA ARG A 179 13.84 -1.07 -13.74
C ARG A 179 13.47 -0.50 -12.37
N THR A 180 12.38 0.26 -12.29
CA THR A 180 11.88 0.81 -11.03
C THR A 180 11.42 -0.30 -10.11
N LEU A 181 10.65 -1.27 -10.63
CA LEU A 181 10.21 -2.43 -9.87
C LEU A 181 11.36 -3.21 -9.25
N SER A 182 12.43 -3.48 -10.03
CA SER A 182 13.60 -4.20 -9.50
C SER A 182 14.23 -3.48 -8.31
N ARG A 183 14.39 -2.15 -8.38
CA ARG A 183 14.89 -1.35 -7.26
C ARG A 183 13.98 -1.40 -6.05
N VAL A 184 12.67 -1.30 -6.26
CA VAL A 184 11.66 -1.35 -5.21
C VAL A 184 11.65 -2.72 -4.52
N LEU A 185 11.70 -3.80 -5.28
CA LEU A 185 11.75 -5.15 -4.72
C LEU A 185 13.01 -5.38 -3.87
N GLU A 186 14.17 -4.90 -4.32
CA GLU A 186 15.39 -4.99 -3.51
C GLU A 186 15.32 -4.13 -2.24
N ALA A 187 14.76 -2.92 -2.32
CA ALA A 187 14.55 -2.05 -1.16
C ALA A 187 13.60 -2.70 -0.13
N LEU A 188 12.46 -3.22 -0.58
CA LEU A 188 11.50 -3.92 0.28
C LEU A 188 12.10 -5.17 0.93
N LYS A 189 12.88 -5.94 0.18
CA LYS A 189 13.58 -7.12 0.68
C LYS A 189 14.67 -6.74 1.69
N TYR A 190 15.49 -5.74 1.37
CA TYR A 190 16.55 -5.26 2.25
C TYR A 190 16.00 -4.80 3.60
N ASN A 191 14.88 -4.09 3.58
CA ASN A 191 14.18 -3.60 4.77
C ASN A 191 13.28 -4.67 5.44
N ASN A 192 13.37 -5.93 5.05
CA ASN A 192 12.56 -7.04 5.54
C ASN A 192 11.04 -6.83 5.47
N LYS A 193 10.56 -6.03 4.51
CA LYS A 193 9.13 -5.77 4.30
C LYS A 193 8.46 -6.85 3.44
N ILE A 194 9.25 -7.52 2.60
CA ILE A 194 8.84 -8.69 1.83
C ILE A 194 9.87 -9.80 1.96
N PHE A 195 9.41 -11.02 1.79
CA PHE A 195 10.28 -12.18 1.60
C PHE A 195 10.13 -12.69 0.15
N ILE A 196 11.26 -12.94 -0.49
CA ILE A 196 11.30 -13.46 -1.86
C ILE A 196 11.78 -14.90 -1.81
N HIS A 197 10.91 -15.83 -2.17
CA HIS A 197 11.20 -17.25 -2.26
C HIS A 197 11.62 -17.63 -3.66
N LYS A 198 12.32 -18.74 -3.79
CA LYS A 198 12.59 -19.37 -5.08
C LYS A 198 11.32 -20.12 -5.53
N ALA A 199 10.73 -19.69 -6.64
CA ALA A 199 9.60 -20.42 -7.19
C ALA A 199 10.05 -21.75 -7.81
N PRO A 200 9.19 -22.78 -7.81
CA PRO A 200 9.46 -24.06 -8.46
C PRO A 200 9.57 -23.90 -9.99
N THR A 201 8.97 -22.88 -10.54
CA THR A 201 8.92 -22.63 -12.00
C THR A 201 10.00 -21.62 -12.42
N PRO A 202 10.79 -21.89 -13.47
CA PRO A 202 11.74 -20.93 -14.03
C PRO A 202 11.08 -19.59 -14.37
N ARG A 203 11.79 -18.49 -14.17
CA ARG A 203 11.34 -17.11 -14.44
C ARG A 203 10.19 -16.58 -13.58
N LYS A 204 9.67 -17.38 -12.63
CA LYS A 204 8.74 -16.92 -11.59
C LYS A 204 9.46 -16.77 -10.26
N ARG A 205 8.91 -15.94 -9.40
CA ARG A 205 9.32 -15.82 -8.00
C ARG A 205 8.08 -15.88 -7.12
N GLU A 206 8.25 -16.29 -5.90
CA GLU A 206 7.19 -16.25 -4.89
C GLU A 206 7.49 -15.13 -3.93
N TYR A 207 6.49 -14.33 -3.65
CA TYR A 207 6.58 -13.16 -2.79
C TYR A 207 5.62 -13.31 -1.62
N THR A 208 6.09 -12.91 -0.44
CA THR A 208 5.28 -12.80 0.77
C THR A 208 5.49 -11.41 1.37
N ALA A 209 4.42 -10.67 1.59
CA ALA A 209 4.47 -9.43 2.36
C ALA A 209 4.55 -9.76 3.85
N LEU A 210 5.43 -9.09 4.58
CA LEU A 210 5.62 -9.25 6.02
C LEU A 210 4.97 -8.09 6.76
N TYR A 211 4.19 -8.39 7.78
CA TYR A 211 3.74 -7.37 8.72
C TYR A 211 4.91 -6.80 9.52
N PRO A 212 4.77 -5.58 10.05
CA PRO A 212 5.84 -4.96 10.83
C PRO A 212 6.41 -5.86 11.92
N ARG A 213 5.56 -6.55 12.68
CA ARG A 213 6.01 -7.49 13.72
C ARG A 213 6.75 -8.69 13.17
N GLU A 214 6.24 -9.28 12.09
CA GLU A 214 6.86 -10.43 11.42
C GLU A 214 8.25 -10.07 10.90
N ALA A 215 8.40 -8.87 10.32
CA ALA A 215 9.68 -8.39 9.82
C ALA A 215 10.70 -8.21 10.94
N VAL A 216 10.28 -7.68 12.09
CA VAL A 216 11.15 -7.52 13.27
C VAL A 216 11.56 -8.87 13.86
N GLU A 217 10.62 -9.78 14.05
CA GLU A 217 10.93 -11.12 14.53
C GLU A 217 11.88 -11.85 13.59
N LEU A 218 11.63 -11.77 12.26
CA LEU A 218 12.51 -12.37 11.27
C LEU A 218 13.92 -11.73 11.29
N TYR A 219 14.01 -10.41 11.44
CA TYR A 219 15.28 -9.70 11.57
C TYR A 219 16.04 -10.15 12.82
N ASN A 220 15.35 -10.20 13.96
CA ASN A 220 15.96 -10.61 15.22
C ASN A 220 16.46 -12.06 15.15
N GLU A 221 15.67 -12.98 14.65
CA GLU A 221 16.05 -14.39 14.49
C GLU A 221 17.24 -14.58 13.53
N ARG A 222 17.33 -13.76 12.46
CA ARG A 222 18.46 -13.82 11.53
C ARG A 222 19.78 -13.34 12.10
N ASN A 223 19.73 -12.48 13.10
CA ASN A 223 20.90 -11.79 13.62
C ASN A 223 21.25 -12.19 15.06
N LYS A 224 20.45 -13.04 15.72
CA LYS A 224 20.61 -13.41 17.11
C LYS A 224 22.00 -13.98 17.47
N ASP A 225 22.64 -14.69 16.51
CA ASP A 225 23.93 -15.32 16.69
C ASP A 225 25.11 -14.41 16.29
N LYS A 226 24.86 -13.14 15.95
CA LYS A 226 25.92 -12.17 15.63
C LYS A 226 26.42 -11.48 16.89
N ASP A 227 27.74 -11.38 17.01
CA ASP A 227 28.38 -10.68 18.11
C ASP A 227 27.86 -9.23 18.23
N GLY A 228 27.49 -8.82 19.44
CA GLY A 228 26.97 -7.48 19.71
C GLY A 228 25.54 -7.22 19.24
N PHE A 229 24.83 -8.24 18.74
CA PHE A 229 23.44 -8.06 18.29
C PHE A 229 22.53 -7.66 19.47
N ARG A 230 21.74 -6.60 19.26
CA ARG A 230 20.66 -6.21 20.17
C ARG A 230 19.32 -6.36 19.47
N PRO A 231 18.35 -7.09 20.07
CA PRO A 231 17.02 -7.23 19.50
C PRO A 231 16.34 -5.87 19.27
N VAL A 232 15.73 -5.71 18.11
CA VAL A 232 14.93 -4.55 17.80
C VAL A 232 13.51 -4.77 18.33
N ASN A 233 12.97 -3.80 19.09
CA ASN A 233 11.60 -3.76 19.54
C ASN A 233 10.90 -2.59 18.86
N ILE A 234 9.79 -2.86 18.15
CA ILE A 234 8.94 -1.82 17.59
C ILE A 234 7.63 -1.83 18.36
N ALA A 235 7.33 -0.72 19.03
CA ALA A 235 6.00 -0.46 19.57
C ALA A 235 5.07 -0.04 18.43
N PHE A 236 3.92 -0.69 18.29
CA PHE A 236 2.85 -0.39 17.33
C PHE A 236 1.61 0.07 18.08
#